data_62a69069f71fe21567efab3636dffc5f
#
_entry.id   62a69069f71fe21567efab3636dffc5f
#
_cell.length_a   1.000
_cell.length_b   1.000
_cell.length_c   1.000
_cell.angle_alpha   90.00
_cell.angle_beta   90.00
_cell.angle_gamma   90.00
#
_symmetry.space_group_name_H-M   'P 1'
#
loop_
_entity.id
_entity.type
_entity.pdbx_description
1 polymer ?
#
loop_
_entity_poly.entity_id
_entity_poly.type
_entity_poly.pdbx_seq_one_letter_code
_entity_poly.pdbx_strand_id
1 'polypeptide(L)'
;MPIASPWGRHSKAAWSPLQFMSPMTHLRRADDFGPGAATKGVSSEASLTPQPADLSKIGTVPRDLDKAKYVGLLRRLLAQSKHLQNNPRLGVTPEEKRAAKVVMEELAPFSKEKGGPLIIEELEYTPGRSNLKVVYPGTGDKTVAFVGSHFDVVPADPSAWDKDPFELTEEDGKLYGRGTTDCLGHVALVTRFLAELGRTRPKLKRTIVVLFIAGEEGGEKGVGVDEVVRCGKLEEVKNGPVYWVDTADSQPCCGSSGMMSWSLKCTGRLFHSGFPNKGINSIELAMEACNYIQQRFYEDFAPLPQEEAYQFATGSHMKPTQIECAKGSLNQICPETTVSGDIRLSPFYEVEDVKDAMERYVRELNESDIEMLPTKGKWSKYVLEDGIMTQPGELRRGKVELKWQGDVDSFKLYAGIAVSLESDGHKALVQAVRETYSVAKPFSVNGSLPLVKMLQKSGFDIQMCGFGLMSVYHGVNEYCTIQDMKKAHEVLLRVVCLLESVTD
;
A
#
# COMPACT_ATOMS: atom_id res chain seq x y z
N MET A 1 -41.21 -0.21 46.34
CA MET A 1 -42.01 0.58 45.38
C MET A 1 -41.04 1.10 44.32
N PRO A 2 -41.11 0.65 43.06
CA PRO A 2 -40.23 1.10 42.01
C PRO A 2 -40.85 2.34 41.32
N ILE A 3 -40.02 3.34 41.06
CA ILE A 3 -40.38 4.56 40.34
C ILE A 3 -40.21 4.29 38.84
N ALA A 4 -41.30 4.51 38.09
CA ALA A 4 -41.38 4.32 36.65
C ALA A 4 -40.68 5.46 35.89
N SER A 5 -39.97 5.11 34.82
CA SER A 5 -39.35 6.02 33.83
C SER A 5 -40.38 6.36 32.73
N PRO A 6 -40.45 7.61 32.26
CA PRO A 6 -41.27 7.98 31.12
C PRO A 6 -40.41 8.26 29.90
N TRP A 7 -40.25 7.24 29.03
CA TRP A 7 -39.79 7.51 27.66
C TRP A 7 -40.83 7.01 26.66
N GLY A 8 -41.61 7.99 26.16
CA GLY A 8 -42.60 7.78 25.13
C GLY A 8 -41.91 7.49 23.77
N ARG A 9 -42.53 6.61 23.00
CA ARG A 9 -42.15 6.26 21.62
C ARG A 9 -42.39 7.47 20.68
N HIS A 10 -41.39 7.93 20.00
CA HIS A 10 -41.55 8.83 18.87
C HIS A 10 -41.32 8.08 17.54
N SER A 11 -42.28 8.33 16.66
CA SER A 11 -42.50 7.82 15.33
C SER A 11 -41.29 7.97 14.41
N LYS A 12 -41.07 6.95 13.57
CA LYS A 12 -40.19 6.97 12.39
C LYS A 12 -40.67 8.01 11.39
N ALA A 13 -39.95 9.13 11.26
CA ALA A 13 -40.07 10.00 10.10
C ALA A 13 -39.20 9.43 8.98
N ALA A 14 -39.81 9.06 7.88
CA ALA A 14 -39.13 8.65 6.65
C ALA A 14 -38.48 9.89 6.01
N TRP A 15 -37.16 9.83 5.78
CA TRP A 15 -36.44 10.80 4.99
C TRP A 15 -36.61 10.43 3.51
N SER A 16 -37.21 11.32 2.73
CA SER A 16 -37.19 11.23 1.27
C SER A 16 -35.91 11.89 0.73
N PRO A 17 -35.22 11.29 -0.26
CA PRO A 17 -34.06 11.91 -0.88
C PRO A 17 -34.52 13.08 -1.74
N LEU A 18 -33.97 14.26 -1.48
CA LEU A 18 -34.04 15.40 -2.42
C LEU A 18 -33.20 15.07 -3.67
N GLN A 19 -33.87 14.98 -4.81
CA GLN A 19 -33.23 14.87 -6.12
C GLN A 19 -32.54 16.19 -6.47
N PHE A 20 -31.23 16.26 -6.36
CA PHE A 20 -30.41 17.26 -7.02
C PHE A 20 -29.92 16.69 -8.36
N MET A 21 -30.52 17.14 -9.44
CA MET A 21 -29.97 16.96 -10.79
C MET A 21 -28.86 17.99 -10.98
N SER A 22 -27.61 17.60 -10.88
CA SER A 22 -26.46 18.35 -11.40
C SER A 22 -26.10 17.87 -12.80
N PRO A 23 -25.69 18.75 -13.73
CA PRO A 23 -25.27 18.33 -15.06
C PRO A 23 -23.95 17.56 -14.96
N MET A 24 -23.96 16.33 -15.50
CA MET A 24 -22.76 15.51 -15.69
C MET A 24 -21.75 16.25 -16.58
N THR A 25 -20.71 16.81 -15.97
CA THR A 25 -19.49 17.14 -16.69
C THR A 25 -18.67 15.86 -16.79
N HIS A 26 -18.27 15.50 -18.00
CA HIS A 26 -17.52 14.30 -18.32
C HIS A 26 -16.19 14.24 -17.52
N LEU A 27 -16.17 13.45 -16.46
CA LEU A 27 -14.94 12.96 -15.87
C LEU A 27 -14.30 12.01 -16.90
N ARG A 28 -13.00 12.16 -17.17
CA ARG A 28 -12.25 11.21 -17.99
C ARG A 28 -12.22 9.88 -17.23
N ARG A 29 -13.02 8.93 -17.69
CA ARG A 29 -12.95 7.55 -17.23
C ARG A 29 -11.70 6.91 -17.84
N ALA A 30 -11.13 5.96 -17.15
CA ALA A 30 -9.96 5.17 -17.57
C ALA A 30 -10.24 4.27 -18.81
N ASP A 31 -11.02 4.75 -19.79
CA ASP A 31 -11.33 4.06 -21.06
C ASP A 31 -10.19 4.19 -22.09
N ASP A 32 -9.07 4.86 -21.73
CA ASP A 32 -7.89 4.99 -22.61
C ASP A 32 -6.91 3.81 -22.54
N PHE A 33 -7.26 2.74 -21.84
CA PHE A 33 -6.58 1.45 -22.03
C PHE A 33 -7.23 0.76 -23.24
N GLY A 34 -6.45 0.56 -24.30
CA GLY A 34 -6.86 0.09 -25.61
C GLY A 34 -7.83 -1.10 -25.60
N PRO A 35 -8.56 -1.38 -26.70
CA PRO A 35 -9.71 -2.27 -26.73
C PRO A 35 -9.28 -3.74 -26.58
N GLY A 36 -9.36 -4.23 -25.36
CA GLY A 36 -9.12 -5.63 -25.03
C GLY A 36 -10.13 -6.14 -24.01
N ALA A 37 -11.19 -6.73 -24.54
CA ALA A 37 -12.16 -7.60 -23.87
C ALA A 37 -13.51 -6.98 -23.50
N ALA A 38 -14.41 -6.98 -24.50
CA ALA A 38 -15.85 -7.05 -24.26
C ALA A 38 -16.14 -8.36 -23.48
N THR A 39 -16.88 -8.23 -22.37
CA THR A 39 -17.42 -9.36 -21.62
C THR A 39 -18.34 -10.18 -22.48
N LYS A 40 -17.83 -11.26 -23.07
CA LYS A 40 -18.66 -12.35 -23.55
C LYS A 40 -19.01 -13.21 -22.37
N GLY A 41 -20.30 -13.53 -22.25
CA GLY A 41 -20.83 -14.40 -21.19
C GLY A 41 -19.99 -15.68 -21.05
N VAL A 42 -19.78 -16.08 -19.80
CA VAL A 42 -19.10 -17.33 -19.46
C VAL A 42 -19.92 -18.49 -20.00
N SER A 43 -19.57 -18.94 -21.21
CA SER A 43 -19.94 -20.27 -21.71
C SER A 43 -19.05 -21.27 -20.98
N SER A 44 -19.62 -22.34 -20.47
CA SER A 44 -18.95 -23.46 -19.85
C SER A 44 -17.96 -24.10 -20.85
N GLU A 45 -16.75 -23.56 -20.97
CA GLU A 45 -15.64 -24.26 -21.60
C GLU A 45 -15.05 -25.26 -20.61
N ALA A 46 -14.90 -26.47 -21.06
CA ALA A 46 -14.29 -27.57 -20.32
C ALA A 46 -12.94 -27.12 -19.78
N SER A 47 -12.88 -26.90 -18.47
CA SER A 47 -11.65 -26.58 -17.72
C SER A 47 -10.69 -27.76 -17.88
N LEU A 48 -9.74 -27.63 -18.79
CA LEU A 48 -8.50 -28.43 -18.69
C LEU A 48 -7.89 -28.06 -17.33
N THR A 49 -7.94 -29.01 -16.40
CA THR A 49 -7.27 -28.83 -15.10
C THR A 49 -5.80 -28.52 -15.41
N PRO A 50 -5.28 -27.37 -14.94
CA PRO A 50 -3.90 -27.00 -15.19
C PRO A 50 -2.99 -28.15 -14.72
N GLN A 51 -2.00 -28.54 -15.54
CA GLN A 51 -1.04 -29.58 -15.15
C GLN A 51 -0.30 -29.13 -13.90
N PRO A 52 -0.11 -30.02 -12.92
CA PRO A 52 0.65 -29.68 -11.72
C PRO A 52 2.07 -29.21 -12.04
N ALA A 53 2.65 -28.39 -11.16
CA ALA A 53 4.03 -27.94 -11.28
C ALA A 53 4.99 -29.14 -11.33
N ASP A 54 5.69 -29.31 -12.44
CA ASP A 54 6.71 -30.34 -12.59
C ASP A 54 8.03 -29.91 -11.93
N LEU A 55 8.19 -30.23 -10.65
CA LEU A 55 9.37 -29.88 -9.86
C LEU A 55 10.66 -30.57 -10.35
N SER A 56 10.58 -31.52 -11.28
CA SER A 56 11.80 -32.09 -11.89
C SER A 56 12.56 -31.09 -12.76
N LYS A 57 11.89 -30.04 -13.24
CA LYS A 57 12.48 -28.96 -14.05
C LYS A 57 13.52 -28.12 -13.33
N ILE A 58 13.41 -28.00 -12.01
CA ILE A 58 14.41 -27.33 -11.17
C ILE A 58 15.46 -28.33 -10.64
N GLY A 59 15.43 -29.57 -11.11
CA GLY A 59 16.43 -30.57 -10.83
C GLY A 59 16.55 -30.93 -9.35
N THR A 60 17.75 -30.78 -8.79
CA THR A 60 18.09 -31.14 -7.41
C THR A 60 17.91 -30.00 -6.40
N VAL A 61 17.21 -28.93 -6.75
CA VAL A 61 16.91 -27.86 -5.77
C VAL A 61 16.05 -28.45 -4.65
N PRO A 62 16.44 -28.30 -3.37
CA PRO A 62 15.66 -28.83 -2.26
C PRO A 62 14.26 -28.22 -2.19
N ARG A 63 13.26 -29.08 -2.03
CA ARG A 63 11.86 -28.61 -1.86
C ARG A 63 11.64 -27.96 -0.49
N ASP A 64 12.30 -28.50 0.53
CA ASP A 64 12.23 -27.99 1.89
C ASP A 64 13.26 -26.88 2.12
N LEU A 65 12.80 -25.78 2.71
CA LEU A 65 13.68 -24.73 3.21
C LEU A 65 14.51 -25.28 4.39
N ASP A 66 15.83 -25.18 4.29
CA ASP A 66 16.75 -25.51 5.39
C ASP A 66 16.54 -24.49 6.54
N LYS A 67 15.83 -24.94 7.59
CA LYS A 67 15.50 -24.11 8.74
C LYS A 67 16.75 -23.50 9.38
N ALA A 68 17.81 -24.27 9.57
CA ALA A 68 19.00 -23.80 10.29
C ALA A 68 19.68 -22.66 9.50
N LYS A 69 19.82 -22.81 8.20
CA LYS A 69 20.41 -21.78 7.34
C LYS A 69 19.52 -20.56 7.21
N TYR A 70 18.19 -20.73 7.09
CA TYR A 70 17.24 -19.61 7.04
C TYR A 70 17.25 -18.80 8.32
N VAL A 71 17.09 -19.43 9.48
CA VAL A 71 17.11 -18.79 10.79
C VAL A 71 18.47 -18.13 11.07
N GLY A 72 19.57 -18.78 10.68
CA GLY A 72 20.91 -18.22 10.79
C GLY A 72 21.10 -16.94 10.00
N LEU A 73 20.61 -16.91 8.75
CA LEU A 73 20.65 -15.72 7.90
C LEU A 73 19.73 -14.62 8.42
N LEU A 74 18.47 -14.96 8.77
CA LEU A 74 17.53 -13.98 9.32
C LEU A 74 18.05 -13.34 10.61
N ARG A 75 18.71 -14.11 11.49
CA ARG A 75 19.37 -13.60 12.70
C ARG A 75 20.44 -12.56 12.38
N ARG A 76 21.24 -12.79 11.34
CA ARG A 76 22.28 -11.84 10.89
C ARG A 76 21.66 -10.57 10.31
N LEU A 77 20.55 -10.67 9.59
CA LEU A 77 19.81 -9.53 9.05
C LEU A 77 19.14 -8.73 10.17
N LEU A 78 18.46 -9.40 11.11
CA LEU A 78 17.80 -8.72 12.23
C LEU A 78 18.80 -8.00 13.15
N ALA A 79 19.99 -8.50 13.31
CA ALA A 79 21.05 -7.81 14.04
C ALA A 79 21.43 -6.45 13.41
N GLN A 80 21.03 -6.19 12.15
CA GLN A 80 21.19 -4.89 11.50
C GLN A 80 19.92 -4.01 11.61
N SER A 81 18.75 -4.56 11.95
CA SER A 81 17.46 -3.87 11.86
C SER A 81 17.39 -2.56 12.64
N LYS A 82 18.13 -2.42 13.73
CA LYS A 82 18.29 -1.15 14.45
C LYS A 82 18.82 -0.02 13.56
N HIS A 83 19.69 -0.34 12.60
CA HIS A 83 20.28 0.60 11.65
C HIS A 83 19.50 0.70 10.33
N LEU A 84 18.46 -0.10 10.19
CA LEU A 84 17.63 -0.17 8.97
C LEU A 84 16.29 0.54 9.16
N GLN A 85 16.05 1.16 10.31
CA GLN A 85 14.81 1.89 10.58
C GLN A 85 14.66 3.09 9.65
N ASN A 86 13.52 3.18 9.00
CA ASN A 86 13.19 4.25 8.05
C ASN A 86 11.99 5.06 8.53
N ASN A 87 12.20 6.33 8.83
CA ASN A 87 11.13 7.29 9.05
C ASN A 87 11.63 8.71 8.76
N PRO A 88 11.50 9.19 7.52
CA PRO A 88 11.97 10.52 7.14
C PRO A 88 11.33 11.66 7.94
N ARG A 89 10.08 11.48 8.40
CA ARG A 89 9.37 12.49 9.22
C ARG A 89 10.01 12.67 10.60
N LEU A 90 10.65 11.64 11.12
CA LEU A 90 11.39 11.68 12.39
C LEU A 90 12.89 11.88 12.19
N GLY A 91 13.34 12.09 10.94
CA GLY A 91 14.76 12.24 10.60
C GLY A 91 15.57 10.94 10.77
N VAL A 92 14.91 9.78 10.73
CA VAL A 92 15.56 8.47 10.83
C VAL A 92 15.79 7.94 9.43
N THR A 93 17.07 7.79 9.07
CA THR A 93 17.52 7.31 7.75
C THR A 93 18.18 5.94 7.90
N PRO A 94 17.77 4.92 7.14
CA PRO A 94 18.34 3.58 7.20
C PRO A 94 19.70 3.49 6.48
N GLU A 95 20.49 2.47 6.86
CA GLU A 95 21.77 2.10 6.25
C GLU A 95 21.64 0.73 5.58
N GLU A 96 20.86 0.60 4.51
CA GLU A 96 20.51 -0.69 3.86
C GLU A 96 21.72 -1.45 3.34
N LYS A 97 22.82 -0.75 3.06
CA LYS A 97 24.13 -1.35 2.73
C LYS A 97 24.58 -2.41 3.75
N ARG A 98 24.17 -2.29 5.01
CA ARG A 98 24.48 -3.28 6.05
C ARG A 98 23.80 -4.62 5.78
N ALA A 99 22.50 -4.59 5.43
CA ALA A 99 21.74 -5.79 5.08
C ALA A 99 22.20 -6.35 3.72
N ALA A 100 22.42 -5.49 2.72
CA ALA A 100 22.96 -5.89 1.42
C ALA A 100 24.29 -6.65 1.58
N LYS A 101 25.18 -6.19 2.46
CA LYS A 101 26.44 -6.87 2.76
C LYS A 101 26.21 -8.27 3.33
N VAL A 102 25.25 -8.46 4.24
CA VAL A 102 24.90 -9.78 4.80
C VAL A 102 24.45 -10.74 3.70
N VAL A 103 23.61 -10.26 2.77
CA VAL A 103 23.14 -11.04 1.61
C VAL A 103 24.30 -11.38 0.67
N MET A 104 25.15 -10.41 0.34
CA MET A 104 26.32 -10.64 -0.50
C MET A 104 27.28 -11.67 0.10
N GLU A 105 27.54 -11.62 1.39
CA GLU A 105 28.38 -12.61 2.09
C GLU A 105 27.78 -14.02 2.00
N GLU A 106 26.45 -14.16 2.14
CA GLU A 106 25.74 -15.44 2.05
C GLU A 106 25.81 -16.03 0.62
N LEU A 107 25.71 -15.17 -0.40
CA LEU A 107 25.73 -15.58 -1.82
C LEU A 107 27.13 -15.65 -2.42
N ALA A 108 28.14 -15.07 -1.78
CA ALA A 108 29.52 -15.01 -2.28
C ALA A 108 30.10 -16.38 -2.74
N PRO A 109 29.84 -17.51 -2.03
CA PRO A 109 30.35 -18.83 -2.50
C PRO A 109 29.83 -19.25 -3.87
N PHE A 110 28.70 -18.69 -4.31
CA PHE A 110 28.00 -19.03 -5.55
C PHE A 110 28.13 -17.93 -6.61
N SER A 111 28.89 -16.87 -6.33
CA SER A 111 29.09 -15.75 -7.27
C SER A 111 29.92 -16.17 -8.48
N LYS A 112 29.70 -15.50 -9.62
CA LYS A 112 30.47 -15.68 -10.85
C LYS A 112 31.97 -15.47 -10.63
N GLU A 113 32.33 -14.53 -9.77
CA GLU A 113 33.72 -14.23 -9.41
C GLU A 113 34.42 -15.42 -8.73
N LYS A 114 33.66 -16.27 -8.02
CA LYS A 114 34.16 -17.49 -7.39
C LYS A 114 33.83 -18.78 -8.16
N GLY A 115 33.48 -18.64 -9.47
CA GLY A 115 33.16 -19.77 -10.34
C GLY A 115 31.75 -20.34 -10.15
N GLY A 116 30.88 -19.64 -9.46
CA GLY A 116 29.46 -19.93 -9.34
C GLY A 116 28.65 -19.36 -10.51
N PRO A 117 27.34 -19.61 -10.54
CA PRO A 117 26.46 -19.10 -11.58
C PRO A 117 25.89 -17.69 -11.31
N LEU A 118 25.92 -17.18 -10.05
CA LEU A 118 25.24 -15.94 -9.69
C LEU A 118 26.04 -14.71 -10.10
N ILE A 119 25.38 -13.78 -10.78
CA ILE A 119 25.89 -12.45 -11.05
C ILE A 119 25.29 -11.54 -9.99
N ILE A 120 26.15 -10.90 -9.19
CA ILE A 120 25.75 -10.07 -8.03
C ILE A 120 26.20 -8.64 -8.32
N GLU A 121 25.28 -7.69 -8.29
CA GLU A 121 25.55 -6.26 -8.56
C GLU A 121 24.94 -5.41 -7.41
N GLU A 122 25.80 -4.71 -6.67
CA GLU A 122 25.36 -3.70 -5.71
C GLU A 122 25.08 -2.39 -6.43
N LEU A 123 23.90 -1.80 -6.20
CA LEU A 123 23.42 -0.58 -6.82
C LEU A 123 23.17 0.46 -5.74
N GLU A 124 24.14 1.35 -5.56
CA GLU A 124 24.11 2.42 -4.55
C GLU A 124 23.97 3.77 -5.24
N TYR A 125 22.82 4.40 -5.15
CA TYR A 125 22.54 5.72 -5.74
C TYR A 125 22.66 6.85 -4.70
N THR A 126 22.44 6.52 -3.44
CA THR A 126 22.65 7.40 -2.29
C THR A 126 23.57 6.68 -1.31
N PRO A 127 24.60 7.36 -0.77
CA PRO A 127 25.58 6.72 0.13
C PRO A 127 24.91 5.97 1.29
N GLY A 128 25.28 4.71 1.46
CA GLY A 128 24.74 3.83 2.50
C GLY A 128 23.39 3.18 2.17
N ARG A 129 22.74 3.57 1.05
CA ARG A 129 21.41 3.15 0.63
C ARG A 129 21.51 2.18 -0.56
N SER A 130 21.97 0.96 -0.32
CA SER A 130 22.24 -0.01 -1.39
C SER A 130 21.02 -0.85 -1.73
N ASN A 131 20.74 -0.95 -3.04
CA ASN A 131 19.94 -2.02 -3.62
C ASN A 131 20.87 -3.16 -4.06
N LEU A 132 20.37 -4.37 -4.17
CA LEU A 132 21.18 -5.52 -4.58
C LEU A 132 20.47 -6.31 -5.67
N LYS A 133 21.05 -6.35 -6.86
CA LYS A 133 20.58 -7.16 -7.98
C LYS A 133 21.37 -8.45 -8.06
N VAL A 134 20.64 -9.58 -8.15
CA VAL A 134 21.24 -10.91 -8.30
C VAL A 134 20.59 -11.63 -9.47
N VAL A 135 21.40 -12.13 -10.39
CA VAL A 135 20.92 -12.82 -11.59
C VAL A 135 21.45 -14.26 -11.60
N TYR A 136 20.54 -15.22 -11.76
CA TYR A 136 20.84 -16.60 -12.14
C TYR A 136 20.52 -16.78 -13.62
N PRO A 137 21.52 -16.92 -14.51
CA PRO A 137 21.30 -16.96 -15.95
C PRO A 137 20.52 -18.21 -16.40
N GLY A 138 19.49 -18.00 -17.20
CA GLY A 138 18.83 -19.03 -17.99
C GLY A 138 19.46 -19.20 -19.37
N THR A 139 18.93 -20.13 -20.18
CA THR A 139 19.40 -20.38 -21.54
C THR A 139 18.58 -19.69 -22.62
N GLY A 140 17.41 -19.18 -22.30
CA GLY A 140 16.50 -18.45 -23.19
C GLY A 140 16.46 -16.95 -22.86
N ASP A 141 15.59 -16.23 -23.52
CA ASP A 141 15.39 -14.78 -23.44
C ASP A 141 14.33 -14.35 -22.42
N LYS A 142 13.50 -15.29 -21.95
CA LYS A 142 12.45 -15.01 -20.96
C LYS A 142 13.00 -14.93 -19.54
N THR A 143 12.32 -14.16 -18.70
CA THR A 143 12.73 -13.94 -17.32
C THR A 143 11.62 -14.31 -16.33
N VAL A 144 12.00 -14.50 -15.08
CA VAL A 144 11.15 -14.46 -13.88
C VAL A 144 11.86 -13.58 -12.87
N ALA A 145 11.22 -12.52 -12.42
CA ALA A 145 11.84 -11.63 -11.47
C ALA A 145 11.11 -11.63 -10.12
N PHE A 146 11.89 -11.56 -9.04
CA PHE A 146 11.41 -11.35 -7.67
C PHE A 146 11.99 -10.02 -7.18
N VAL A 147 11.12 -9.04 -6.99
CA VAL A 147 11.46 -7.65 -6.64
C VAL A 147 10.64 -7.26 -5.41
N GLY A 148 11.01 -6.20 -4.71
CA GLY A 148 10.20 -5.63 -3.65
C GLY A 148 10.62 -6.07 -2.24
N SER A 149 11.27 -7.22 -2.08
CA SER A 149 11.85 -7.53 -0.77
C SER A 149 12.86 -6.45 -0.39
N HIS A 150 12.55 -5.66 0.64
CA HIS A 150 13.31 -4.49 1.02
C HIS A 150 14.14 -4.68 2.28
N PHE A 151 15.16 -3.83 2.44
CA PHE A 151 16.10 -3.92 3.54
C PHE A 151 15.71 -3.06 4.73
N ASP A 152 15.04 -1.92 4.48
CA ASP A 152 14.59 -1.02 5.53
C ASP A 152 13.40 -1.58 6.31
N VAL A 153 13.14 -1.04 7.49
CA VAL A 153 12.05 -1.44 8.38
C VAL A 153 11.46 -0.21 9.07
N VAL A 154 10.17 -0.24 9.41
CA VAL A 154 9.58 0.82 10.25
C VAL A 154 10.21 0.85 11.64
N PRO A 155 10.24 2.00 12.33
CA PRO A 155 10.78 2.11 13.68
C PRO A 155 10.10 1.18 14.68
N ALA A 156 10.86 0.73 15.66
CA ALA A 156 10.37 -0.02 16.82
C ALA A 156 10.85 0.63 18.11
N ASP A 157 9.94 0.76 19.07
CA ASP A 157 10.27 1.16 20.45
C ASP A 157 10.45 -0.10 21.32
N PRO A 158 11.67 -0.47 21.72
CA PRO A 158 11.90 -1.67 22.52
C PRO A 158 11.10 -1.70 23.83
N SER A 159 10.75 -0.55 24.38
CA SER A 159 9.98 -0.49 25.64
C SER A 159 8.53 -0.97 25.49
N ALA A 160 8.01 -1.00 24.25
CA ALA A 160 6.66 -1.46 23.93
C ALA A 160 6.61 -2.95 23.56
N TRP A 161 7.76 -3.62 23.38
CA TRP A 161 7.86 -5.00 22.94
C TRP A 161 8.12 -5.95 24.12
N ASP A 162 7.55 -7.15 24.05
CA ASP A 162 7.82 -8.21 25.03
C ASP A 162 9.21 -8.86 24.83
N LYS A 163 9.74 -8.77 23.62
CA LYS A 163 11.06 -9.28 23.21
C LYS A 163 11.82 -8.17 22.51
N ASP A 164 13.17 -8.20 22.54
CA ASP A 164 13.94 -7.19 21.81
C ASP A 164 13.60 -7.23 20.31
N PRO A 165 13.07 -6.14 19.71
CA PRO A 165 12.72 -6.09 18.31
C PRO A 165 13.92 -6.23 17.35
N PHE A 166 15.14 -6.01 17.83
CA PHE A 166 16.36 -6.04 17.03
C PHE A 166 17.20 -7.33 17.21
N GLU A 167 16.67 -8.29 17.98
CA GLU A 167 17.24 -9.61 18.15
C GLU A 167 16.23 -10.70 17.78
N LEU A 168 16.66 -11.68 16.95
CA LEU A 168 15.79 -12.78 16.59
C LEU A 168 15.50 -13.70 17.77
N THR A 169 14.27 -13.73 18.25
CA THR A 169 13.80 -14.69 19.24
C THR A 169 12.98 -15.79 18.56
N GLU A 170 13.39 -17.04 18.73
CA GLU A 170 12.64 -18.21 18.30
C GLU A 170 11.87 -18.82 19.48
N GLU A 171 10.55 -18.90 19.37
CA GLU A 171 9.66 -19.49 20.38
C GLU A 171 8.44 -20.11 19.70
N ASP A 172 8.12 -21.37 20.01
CA ASP A 172 6.94 -22.09 19.52
C ASP A 172 6.75 -22.05 17.98
N GLY A 173 7.87 -22.13 17.24
CA GLY A 173 7.87 -22.09 15.78
C GLY A 173 7.67 -20.70 15.18
N LYS A 174 7.56 -19.67 16.01
CA LYS A 174 7.54 -18.25 15.63
C LYS A 174 8.93 -17.65 15.74
N LEU A 175 9.20 -16.73 14.86
CA LEU A 175 10.45 -15.98 14.75
C LEU A 175 10.11 -14.51 14.96
N TYR A 176 10.35 -13.99 16.17
CA TYR A 176 10.01 -12.63 16.56
C TYR A 176 11.14 -11.66 16.25
N GLY A 177 10.79 -10.46 15.81
CA GLY A 177 11.67 -9.32 15.60
C GLY A 177 11.14 -8.38 14.51
N ARG A 178 11.56 -7.12 14.53
CA ARG A 178 11.17 -6.09 13.54
C ARG A 178 11.78 -6.43 12.18
N GLY A 179 10.92 -6.63 11.18
CA GLY A 179 11.30 -7.05 9.83
C GLY A 179 11.14 -8.55 9.57
N THR A 180 10.68 -9.35 10.53
CA THR A 180 10.51 -10.80 10.31
C THR A 180 9.41 -11.13 9.31
N THR A 181 8.35 -10.33 9.23
CA THR A 181 7.35 -10.37 8.17
C THR A 181 7.60 -9.27 7.13
N ASP A 182 7.94 -8.05 7.58
CA ASP A 182 8.06 -6.86 6.76
C ASP A 182 9.44 -6.19 6.89
N CYS A 183 10.46 -6.55 6.08
CA CYS A 183 10.47 -7.50 4.97
C CYS A 183 11.73 -8.40 5.02
N LEU A 184 12.58 -8.32 6.11
CA LEU A 184 13.85 -9.08 6.23
C LEU A 184 13.64 -10.60 6.19
N GLY A 185 12.46 -11.10 6.60
CA GLY A 185 12.09 -12.49 6.45
C GLY A 185 12.00 -12.93 4.99
N HIS A 186 11.43 -12.08 4.11
CA HIS A 186 11.42 -12.30 2.67
C HIS A 186 12.81 -12.17 2.06
N VAL A 187 13.62 -11.20 2.51
CA VAL A 187 15.02 -11.07 2.10
C VAL A 187 15.77 -12.36 2.39
N ALA A 188 15.64 -12.92 3.61
CA ALA A 188 16.28 -14.18 3.97
C ALA A 188 15.76 -15.36 3.11
N LEU A 189 14.46 -15.44 2.87
CA LEU A 189 13.81 -16.49 2.06
C LEU A 189 14.33 -16.49 0.63
N VAL A 190 14.28 -15.34 -0.05
CA VAL A 190 14.70 -15.20 -1.45
C VAL A 190 16.22 -15.39 -1.58
N THR A 191 17.00 -14.94 -0.60
CA THR A 191 18.46 -15.22 -0.54
C THR A 191 18.74 -16.71 -0.43
N ARG A 192 18.00 -17.44 0.40
CA ARG A 192 18.15 -18.90 0.51
C ARG A 192 17.76 -19.61 -0.76
N PHE A 193 16.69 -19.18 -1.43
CA PHE A 193 16.31 -19.69 -2.75
C PHE A 193 17.45 -19.51 -3.78
N LEU A 194 18.03 -18.31 -3.87
CA LEU A 194 19.19 -18.05 -4.74
C LEU A 194 20.42 -18.89 -4.39
N ALA A 195 20.71 -19.06 -3.10
CA ALA A 195 21.83 -19.88 -2.65
C ALA A 195 21.67 -21.36 -3.08
N GLU A 196 20.43 -21.89 -3.03
CA GLU A 196 20.17 -23.27 -3.49
C GLU A 196 20.25 -23.38 -5.02
N LEU A 197 19.79 -22.39 -5.79
CA LEU A 197 20.03 -22.33 -7.23
C LEU A 197 21.54 -22.29 -7.54
N GLY A 198 22.29 -21.46 -6.82
CA GLY A 198 23.75 -21.35 -6.97
C GLY A 198 24.48 -22.65 -6.67
N ARG A 199 24.03 -23.38 -5.64
CA ARG A 199 24.62 -24.66 -5.21
C ARG A 199 24.30 -25.82 -6.16
N THR A 200 23.03 -25.93 -6.60
CA THR A 200 22.53 -27.07 -7.36
C THR A 200 22.66 -26.90 -8.88
N ARG A 201 22.75 -25.69 -9.36
CA ARG A 201 22.95 -25.28 -10.76
C ARG A 201 21.95 -25.92 -11.73
N PRO A 202 20.62 -25.81 -11.49
CA PRO A 202 19.64 -26.35 -12.42
C PRO A 202 19.75 -25.66 -13.79
N LYS A 203 19.49 -26.39 -14.85
CA LYS A 203 19.43 -25.82 -16.21
C LYS A 203 18.04 -25.25 -16.44
N LEU A 204 17.88 -23.96 -16.28
CA LEU A 204 16.65 -23.23 -16.52
C LEU A 204 16.66 -22.60 -17.92
N LYS A 205 15.50 -22.49 -18.56
CA LYS A 205 15.31 -21.70 -19.77
C LYS A 205 15.23 -20.21 -19.40
N ARG A 206 14.45 -19.90 -18.36
CA ARG A 206 14.24 -18.52 -17.91
C ARG A 206 15.38 -18.05 -17.01
N THR A 207 15.80 -16.81 -17.24
CA THR A 207 16.70 -16.13 -16.31
C THR A 207 15.95 -15.72 -15.06
N ILE A 208 16.46 -16.05 -13.88
CA ILE A 208 15.92 -15.59 -12.61
C ILE A 208 16.62 -14.29 -12.21
N VAL A 209 15.86 -13.23 -11.99
CA VAL A 209 16.37 -11.93 -11.53
C VAL A 209 15.76 -11.63 -10.17
N VAL A 210 16.60 -11.28 -9.22
CA VAL A 210 16.15 -10.80 -7.90
C VAL A 210 16.68 -9.38 -7.70
N LEU A 211 15.82 -8.49 -7.23
CA LEU A 211 16.21 -7.18 -6.77
C LEU A 211 15.72 -6.96 -5.34
N PHE A 212 16.65 -6.92 -4.41
CA PHE A 212 16.41 -6.40 -3.07
C PHE A 212 16.53 -4.88 -3.12
N ILE A 213 15.58 -4.18 -2.50
CA ILE A 213 15.47 -2.71 -2.64
C ILE A 213 15.72 -1.98 -1.33
N ALA A 214 16.07 -0.72 -1.47
CA ALA A 214 16.21 0.25 -0.37
C ALA A 214 15.03 1.23 -0.41
N GLY A 215 14.68 1.81 0.76
CA GLY A 215 13.80 2.96 0.87
C GLY A 215 12.32 2.70 0.55
N GLU A 216 11.83 1.46 0.75
CA GLU A 216 10.44 1.09 0.52
C GLU A 216 9.52 1.79 1.52
N GLU A 217 9.77 1.62 2.82
CA GLU A 217 8.94 2.10 3.94
C GLU A 217 8.71 3.62 3.92
N GLY A 218 9.68 4.37 3.42
CA GLY A 218 9.60 5.81 3.26
C GLY A 218 9.07 6.26 1.91
N GLY A 219 8.99 5.39 0.91
CA GLY A 219 8.67 5.75 -0.47
C GLY A 219 9.64 6.79 -1.05
N GLU A 220 10.92 6.73 -0.69
CA GLU A 220 11.92 7.74 -1.01
C GLU A 220 12.34 7.69 -2.47
N LYS A 221 12.23 8.82 -3.17
CA LYS A 221 12.71 8.99 -4.56
C LYS A 221 14.23 9.00 -4.64
N GLY A 222 14.76 8.40 -5.70
CA GLY A 222 16.19 8.45 -6.02
C GLY A 222 17.05 7.49 -5.21
N VAL A 223 16.43 6.59 -4.47
CA VAL A 223 17.11 5.64 -3.58
C VAL A 223 16.87 4.19 -4.01
N GLY A 224 15.62 3.83 -4.22
CA GLY A 224 15.15 2.46 -4.40
C GLY A 224 14.91 2.06 -5.85
N VAL A 225 13.85 1.30 -6.06
CA VAL A 225 13.49 0.70 -7.35
C VAL A 225 13.24 1.73 -8.45
N ASP A 226 12.77 2.92 -8.10
CA ASP A 226 12.57 4.03 -9.04
C ASP A 226 13.88 4.41 -9.76
N GLU A 227 14.96 4.51 -9.00
CA GLU A 227 16.27 4.85 -9.55
C GLU A 227 16.88 3.68 -10.34
N VAL A 228 16.66 2.43 -9.87
CA VAL A 228 17.08 1.23 -10.60
C VAL A 228 16.42 1.17 -11.98
N VAL A 229 15.12 1.49 -12.07
CA VAL A 229 14.38 1.56 -13.34
C VAL A 229 14.86 2.73 -14.19
N ARG A 230 14.99 3.92 -13.61
CA ARG A 230 15.49 5.11 -14.32
C ARG A 230 16.85 4.89 -14.96
N CYS A 231 17.71 4.13 -14.30
CA CYS A 231 19.03 3.75 -14.81
C CYS A 231 19.03 2.55 -15.79
N GLY A 232 17.85 2.04 -16.16
CA GLY A 232 17.71 0.94 -17.11
C GLY A 232 18.20 -0.42 -16.60
N LYS A 233 18.35 -0.58 -15.28
CA LYS A 233 18.92 -1.79 -14.67
C LYS A 233 17.93 -2.97 -14.55
N LEU A 234 16.69 -2.78 -14.98
CA LEU A 234 15.62 -3.80 -14.97
C LEU A 234 14.97 -4.03 -16.34
N GLU A 235 15.49 -3.46 -17.43
CA GLU A 235 14.84 -3.58 -18.74
C GLU A 235 14.66 -5.04 -19.19
N GLU A 236 15.59 -5.93 -18.87
CA GLU A 236 15.52 -7.33 -19.22
C GLU A 236 14.32 -8.07 -18.60
N VAL A 237 13.84 -7.64 -17.42
CA VAL A 237 12.73 -8.35 -16.74
C VAL A 237 11.35 -8.02 -17.34
N LYS A 238 11.25 -7.09 -18.30
CA LYS A 238 10.05 -6.87 -19.10
C LYS A 238 9.69 -8.07 -19.99
N ASN A 239 10.63 -9.02 -20.16
CA ASN A 239 10.41 -10.25 -20.92
C ASN A 239 9.73 -11.37 -20.11
N GLY A 240 9.18 -11.04 -18.93
CA GLY A 240 8.49 -12.01 -18.09
C GLY A 240 7.82 -11.37 -16.89
N PRO A 241 7.16 -12.18 -16.04
CA PRO A 241 6.49 -11.66 -14.86
C PRO A 241 7.49 -11.18 -13.80
N VAL A 242 7.09 -10.12 -13.10
CA VAL A 242 7.80 -9.53 -11.98
C VAL A 242 6.94 -9.69 -10.73
N TYR A 243 7.38 -10.50 -9.79
CA TYR A 243 6.72 -10.71 -8.51
C TYR A 243 7.25 -9.69 -7.49
N TRP A 244 6.37 -8.79 -7.04
CA TRP A 244 6.63 -7.92 -5.90
C TRP A 244 6.41 -8.73 -4.62
N VAL A 245 7.51 -9.07 -3.94
CA VAL A 245 7.51 -9.97 -2.78
C VAL A 245 7.55 -9.14 -1.51
N ASP A 246 6.41 -8.53 -1.20
CA ASP A 246 6.25 -7.61 -0.07
C ASP A 246 4.76 -7.42 0.29
N THR A 247 4.04 -8.52 0.38
CA THR A 247 2.72 -8.61 1.01
C THR A 247 2.75 -9.73 2.03
N ALA A 248 1.62 -10.11 2.61
CA ALA A 248 1.56 -11.19 3.60
C ALA A 248 0.42 -12.18 3.30
N ASP A 249 0.14 -13.06 4.27
CA ASP A 249 -0.93 -14.06 4.27
C ASP A 249 -0.79 -15.16 3.21
N SER A 250 0.35 -15.21 2.50
CA SER A 250 0.71 -16.32 1.59
C SER A 250 -0.31 -16.59 0.49
N GLN A 251 -1.06 -15.57 0.07
CA GLN A 251 -2.05 -15.64 -0.99
C GLN A 251 -1.70 -14.66 -2.12
N PRO A 252 -2.18 -14.87 -3.36
CA PRO A 252 -1.99 -13.90 -4.42
C PRO A 252 -2.66 -12.57 -4.04
N CYS A 253 -1.89 -11.48 -4.04
CA CYS A 253 -2.43 -10.14 -3.86
C CYS A 253 -2.73 -9.54 -5.24
N CYS A 254 -4.01 -9.24 -5.50
CA CYS A 254 -4.47 -8.78 -6.80
C CYS A 254 -4.40 -7.28 -6.97
N GLY A 255 -4.42 -6.53 -5.86
CA GLY A 255 -4.42 -5.08 -5.93
C GLY A 255 -4.07 -4.40 -4.61
N SER A 256 -3.69 -3.14 -4.70
CA SER A 256 -3.52 -2.24 -3.56
C SER A 256 -4.25 -0.93 -3.81
N SER A 257 -4.66 -0.25 -2.74
CA SER A 257 -5.21 1.11 -2.83
C SER A 257 -4.11 2.16 -2.91
N GLY A 258 -4.44 3.31 -3.50
CA GLY A 258 -3.61 4.51 -3.39
C GLY A 258 -3.85 5.25 -2.07
N MET A 259 -2.97 6.20 -1.75
CA MET A 259 -3.09 7.03 -0.55
C MET A 259 -2.84 8.51 -0.88
N MET A 260 -3.72 9.39 -0.37
CA MET A 260 -3.57 10.85 -0.45
C MET A 260 -3.93 11.47 0.90
N SER A 261 -3.00 12.16 1.53
CA SER A 261 -3.24 12.83 2.83
C SER A 261 -3.67 14.28 2.63
N TRP A 262 -4.69 14.69 3.39
CA TRP A 262 -5.31 16.00 3.27
C TRP A 262 -5.58 16.65 4.62
N SER A 263 -5.78 17.98 4.61
CA SER A 263 -6.27 18.77 5.74
C SER A 263 -7.27 19.81 5.25
N LEU A 264 -8.37 19.97 5.97
CA LEU A 264 -9.37 21.02 5.78
C LEU A 264 -9.25 22.01 6.94
N LYS A 265 -8.75 23.20 6.65
CA LYS A 265 -8.72 24.31 7.61
C LYS A 265 -9.99 25.14 7.48
N CYS A 266 -10.79 25.16 8.55
CA CYS A 266 -12.02 25.94 8.62
C CYS A 266 -11.80 27.16 9.49
N THR A 267 -11.99 28.35 8.91
CA THR A 267 -11.86 29.62 9.60
C THR A 267 -13.24 30.24 9.79
N GLY A 268 -13.56 30.54 11.02
CA GLY A 268 -14.77 31.23 11.45
C GLY A 268 -14.50 32.58 12.06
N ARG A 269 -15.36 33.00 12.97
CA ARG A 269 -15.25 34.29 13.70
C ARG A 269 -15.42 34.04 15.19
N LEU A 270 -14.40 34.41 15.97
CA LEU A 270 -14.45 34.37 17.42
C LEU A 270 -15.51 35.34 17.94
N PHE A 271 -16.35 34.88 18.85
CA PHE A 271 -17.27 35.70 19.60
C PHE A 271 -17.67 35.02 20.91
N HIS A 272 -18.38 35.73 21.79
CA HIS A 272 -18.92 35.14 23.01
C HIS A 272 -20.02 34.13 22.67
N SER A 273 -19.94 32.89 23.18
CA SER A 273 -20.86 31.81 22.84
C SER A 273 -22.33 32.05 23.19
N GLY A 274 -22.60 32.95 24.11
CA GLY A 274 -23.96 33.43 24.42
C GLY A 274 -24.61 34.30 23.32
N PHE A 275 -23.85 34.69 22.29
CA PHE A 275 -24.33 35.44 21.13
C PHE A 275 -23.94 34.74 19.83
N PRO A 276 -24.46 33.52 19.59
CA PRO A 276 -24.04 32.69 18.46
C PRO A 276 -24.32 33.34 17.10
N ASN A 277 -25.30 34.25 17.01
CA ASN A 277 -25.60 35.00 15.80
C ASN A 277 -24.52 36.03 15.41
N LYS A 278 -23.57 36.34 16.31
CA LYS A 278 -22.48 37.30 16.06
C LYS A 278 -21.14 36.65 15.81
N GLY A 279 -21.04 35.31 15.91
CA GLY A 279 -19.85 34.53 15.62
C GLY A 279 -20.07 33.56 14.47
N ILE A 280 -19.00 32.94 14.02
CA ILE A 280 -19.03 31.82 13.08
C ILE A 280 -18.23 30.70 13.73
N ASN A 281 -18.89 29.60 14.10
CA ASN A 281 -18.27 28.49 14.79
C ASN A 281 -17.50 27.59 13.80
N SER A 282 -16.19 27.65 13.87
CA SER A 282 -15.33 26.87 12.98
C SER A 282 -15.42 25.35 13.23
N ILE A 283 -15.77 24.93 14.45
CA ILE A 283 -15.95 23.48 14.76
C ILE A 283 -17.19 22.97 14.03
N GLU A 284 -18.34 23.68 14.15
CA GLU A 284 -19.56 23.29 13.43
C GLU A 284 -19.36 23.36 11.92
N LEU A 285 -18.68 24.38 11.41
CA LEU A 285 -18.34 24.54 10.01
C LEU A 285 -17.46 23.38 9.52
N ALA A 286 -16.46 22.97 10.29
CA ALA A 286 -15.55 21.88 9.93
C ALA A 286 -16.29 20.53 9.84
N MET A 287 -17.22 20.27 10.75
CA MET A 287 -18.05 19.06 10.73
C MET A 287 -18.92 19.01 9.46
N GLU A 288 -19.62 20.11 9.14
CA GLU A 288 -20.51 20.13 7.99
C GLU A 288 -19.74 20.21 6.65
N ALA A 289 -18.64 20.94 6.58
CA ALA A 289 -17.77 20.97 5.40
C ALA A 289 -17.17 19.59 5.12
N CYS A 290 -16.70 18.89 6.15
CA CYS A 290 -16.17 17.53 5.99
C CYS A 290 -17.28 16.58 5.50
N ASN A 291 -18.47 16.64 6.06
CA ASN A 291 -19.61 15.83 5.64
C ASN A 291 -20.01 16.12 4.19
N TYR A 292 -20.08 17.38 3.79
CA TYR A 292 -20.38 17.82 2.41
C TYR A 292 -19.35 17.26 1.41
N ILE A 293 -18.05 17.38 1.72
CA ILE A 293 -16.97 16.92 0.85
C ILE A 293 -16.95 15.40 0.77
N GLN A 294 -17.12 14.69 1.91
CA GLN A 294 -17.16 13.23 1.92
C GLN A 294 -18.34 12.68 1.11
N GLN A 295 -19.52 13.29 1.19
CA GLN A 295 -20.68 12.86 0.43
C GLN A 295 -20.40 12.93 -1.07
N ARG A 296 -19.86 14.05 -1.55
CA ARG A 296 -19.52 14.23 -2.98
C ARG A 296 -18.40 13.30 -3.42
N PHE A 297 -17.41 13.07 -2.55
CA PHE A 297 -16.35 12.12 -2.82
C PHE A 297 -16.90 10.70 -3.04
N TYR A 298 -17.81 10.23 -2.19
CA TYR A 298 -18.40 8.90 -2.32
C TYR A 298 -19.37 8.78 -3.52
N GLU A 299 -19.92 9.88 -4.00
CA GLU A 299 -20.73 9.92 -5.22
C GLU A 299 -19.83 9.85 -6.47
N ASP A 300 -18.78 10.67 -6.54
CA ASP A 300 -17.88 10.75 -7.70
C ASP A 300 -16.90 9.57 -7.81
N PHE A 301 -16.49 8.96 -6.68
CA PHE A 301 -15.56 7.85 -6.61
C PHE A 301 -16.19 6.58 -6.03
N ALA A 302 -17.40 6.28 -6.46
CA ALA A 302 -18.13 5.08 -6.09
C ALA A 302 -17.41 3.80 -6.58
N PRO A 303 -17.62 2.63 -5.94
CA PRO A 303 -17.03 1.37 -6.38
C PRO A 303 -17.37 1.07 -7.85
N LEU A 304 -16.38 0.64 -8.62
CA LEU A 304 -16.53 0.27 -10.03
C LEU A 304 -16.76 -1.23 -10.16
N PRO A 305 -17.53 -1.69 -11.18
CA PRO A 305 -17.83 -3.12 -11.36
C PRO A 305 -16.58 -4.01 -11.47
N GLN A 306 -15.49 -3.51 -12.03
CA GLN A 306 -14.22 -4.26 -12.14
C GLN A 306 -13.55 -4.51 -10.79
N GLU A 307 -13.85 -3.74 -9.75
CA GLU A 307 -13.27 -3.92 -8.41
C GLU A 307 -13.69 -5.26 -7.78
N GLU A 308 -14.85 -5.80 -8.16
CA GLU A 308 -15.35 -7.08 -7.66
C GLU A 308 -14.37 -8.23 -7.96
N ALA A 309 -13.78 -8.24 -9.16
CA ALA A 309 -12.80 -9.26 -9.55
C ALA A 309 -11.50 -9.22 -8.71
N TYR A 310 -11.19 -8.08 -8.11
CA TYR A 310 -9.98 -7.85 -7.32
C TYR A 310 -10.16 -8.06 -5.82
N GLN A 311 -11.38 -8.34 -5.36
CA GLN A 311 -11.68 -8.67 -3.96
C GLN A 311 -11.21 -7.59 -2.95
N PHE A 312 -11.37 -6.31 -3.27
CA PHE A 312 -11.16 -5.24 -2.31
C PHE A 312 -12.20 -5.33 -1.19
N ALA A 313 -11.73 -5.28 0.06
CA ALA A 313 -12.63 -5.29 1.23
C ALA A 313 -13.49 -4.02 1.31
N THR A 314 -12.95 -2.89 0.86
CA THR A 314 -13.66 -1.60 0.77
C THR A 314 -13.27 -0.91 -0.52
N GLY A 315 -14.20 -0.18 -1.14
CA GLY A 315 -13.92 0.72 -2.25
C GLY A 315 -13.15 1.96 -1.82
N SER A 316 -13.03 2.93 -2.74
CA SER A 316 -12.41 4.22 -2.42
C SER A 316 -13.10 4.87 -1.21
N HIS A 317 -12.31 5.42 -0.29
CA HIS A 317 -12.86 6.07 0.89
C HIS A 317 -11.99 7.23 1.36
N MET A 318 -12.66 8.24 1.95
CA MET A 318 -12.06 9.40 2.57
C MET A 318 -12.39 9.36 4.07
N LYS A 319 -11.38 9.41 4.95
CA LYS A 319 -11.58 9.37 6.39
C LYS A 319 -10.89 10.53 7.09
N PRO A 320 -11.61 11.34 7.89
CA PRO A 320 -10.99 12.21 8.88
C PRO A 320 -10.43 11.34 10.01
N THR A 321 -9.21 11.61 10.42
CA THR A 321 -8.51 10.84 11.46
C THR A 321 -8.04 11.72 12.62
N GLN A 322 -7.95 13.04 12.40
CA GLN A 322 -7.48 14.00 13.40
C GLN A 322 -8.30 15.30 13.32
N ILE A 323 -8.47 15.96 14.46
CA ILE A 323 -9.08 17.28 14.56
C ILE A 323 -8.30 18.13 15.55
N GLU A 324 -7.98 19.35 15.15
CA GLU A 324 -7.33 20.36 15.98
C GLU A 324 -8.15 21.63 15.99
N CYS A 325 -8.31 22.23 17.17
CA CYS A 325 -9.06 23.46 17.35
C CYS A 325 -8.19 24.52 18.03
N ALA A 326 -8.40 25.77 17.68
CA ALA A 326 -7.80 26.91 18.41
C ALA A 326 -8.21 26.83 19.88
N LYS A 327 -7.22 26.93 20.78
CA LYS A 327 -7.47 26.95 22.23
C LYS A 327 -8.06 28.29 22.66
N GLY A 328 -9.06 28.25 23.55
CA GLY A 328 -9.73 29.42 24.09
C GLY A 328 -10.56 29.07 25.32
N SER A 329 -11.29 30.05 25.86
CA SER A 329 -12.24 29.84 26.96
C SER A 329 -13.48 29.09 26.45
N LEU A 330 -14.10 28.26 27.29
CA LEU A 330 -15.29 27.47 26.93
C LEU A 330 -16.52 28.33 26.56
N ASN A 331 -16.53 29.62 26.91
CA ASN A 331 -17.57 30.58 26.55
C ASN A 331 -17.22 31.40 25.29
N GLN A 332 -16.27 30.97 24.50
CA GLN A 332 -15.88 31.58 23.23
C GLN A 332 -16.17 30.62 22.06
N ILE A 333 -16.72 31.18 20.97
CA ILE A 333 -16.86 30.47 19.68
C ILE A 333 -15.47 30.29 19.09
N CYS A 334 -15.15 29.05 18.72
CA CYS A 334 -13.85 28.73 18.16
C CYS A 334 -13.65 29.39 16.79
N PRO A 335 -12.55 30.14 16.58
CA PRO A 335 -12.30 30.83 15.32
C PRO A 335 -11.65 29.97 14.25
N GLU A 336 -10.96 28.88 14.61
CA GLU A 336 -10.20 28.07 13.69
C GLU A 336 -10.22 26.60 14.10
N THR A 337 -10.51 25.70 13.13
CA THR A 337 -10.50 24.26 13.30
C THR A 337 -9.88 23.62 12.06
N THR A 338 -8.99 22.68 12.27
CA THR A 338 -8.40 21.86 11.18
C THR A 338 -8.81 20.42 11.36
N VAL A 339 -9.37 19.82 10.31
CA VAL A 339 -9.65 18.38 10.21
C VAL A 339 -8.65 17.80 9.22
N SER A 340 -7.95 16.74 9.60
CA SER A 340 -6.98 16.06 8.75
C SER A 340 -7.32 14.58 8.61
N GLY A 341 -6.91 13.97 7.50
CA GLY A 341 -7.16 12.57 7.24
C GLY A 341 -6.49 12.09 5.97
N ASP A 342 -6.91 10.92 5.52
CA ASP A 342 -6.44 10.34 4.28
C ASP A 342 -7.59 9.90 3.36
N ILE A 343 -7.26 9.75 2.09
CA ILE A 343 -8.05 9.09 1.08
C ILE A 343 -7.34 7.79 0.75
N ARG A 344 -8.10 6.68 0.73
CA ARG A 344 -7.69 5.43 0.12
C ARG A 344 -8.40 5.30 -1.20
N LEU A 345 -7.63 5.19 -2.28
CA LEU A 345 -8.17 5.28 -3.63
C LEU A 345 -8.04 3.93 -4.35
N SER A 346 -9.15 3.47 -4.92
CA SER A 346 -9.14 2.32 -5.83
C SER A 346 -8.14 2.55 -6.98
N PRO A 347 -7.39 1.53 -7.43
CA PRO A 347 -6.41 1.66 -8.50
C PRO A 347 -7.02 2.00 -9.87
N PHE A 348 -8.33 2.03 -9.97
CA PHE A 348 -9.09 2.34 -11.19
C PHE A 348 -9.48 3.82 -11.32
N TYR A 349 -9.07 4.65 -10.37
CA TYR A 349 -9.18 6.11 -10.41
C TYR A 349 -7.79 6.73 -10.42
N GLU A 350 -7.63 7.83 -11.16
CA GLU A 350 -6.37 8.57 -11.19
C GLU A 350 -6.32 9.59 -10.03
N VAL A 351 -5.14 9.76 -9.45
CA VAL A 351 -4.93 10.69 -8.31
C VAL A 351 -5.21 12.15 -8.69
N GLU A 352 -4.97 12.51 -9.96
CA GLU A 352 -5.25 13.82 -10.51
C GLU A 352 -6.75 14.15 -10.48
N ASP A 353 -7.60 13.20 -10.88
CA ASP A 353 -9.06 13.38 -10.88
C ASP A 353 -9.59 13.60 -9.46
N VAL A 354 -9.05 12.88 -8.47
CA VAL A 354 -9.41 13.06 -7.06
C VAL A 354 -8.97 14.43 -6.57
N LYS A 355 -7.74 14.85 -6.89
CA LYS A 355 -7.23 16.17 -6.51
C LYS A 355 -8.11 17.29 -7.07
N ASP A 356 -8.39 17.24 -8.36
CA ASP A 356 -9.20 18.26 -9.05
C ASP A 356 -10.65 18.30 -8.52
N ALA A 357 -11.23 17.14 -8.22
CA ALA A 357 -12.55 17.03 -7.63
C ALA A 357 -12.60 17.65 -6.23
N MET A 358 -11.66 17.29 -5.35
CA MET A 358 -11.61 17.82 -3.98
C MET A 358 -11.42 19.35 -3.96
N GLU A 359 -10.53 19.88 -4.82
CA GLU A 359 -10.32 21.32 -4.96
C GLU A 359 -11.58 22.02 -5.49
N ARG A 360 -12.30 21.38 -6.42
CA ARG A 360 -13.60 21.85 -6.92
C ARG A 360 -14.64 21.90 -5.80
N TYR A 361 -14.79 20.84 -4.98
CA TYR A 361 -15.76 20.80 -3.88
C TYR A 361 -15.53 21.94 -2.89
N VAL A 362 -14.27 22.17 -2.50
CA VAL A 362 -13.93 23.24 -1.58
C VAL A 362 -14.17 24.63 -2.20
N ARG A 363 -13.90 24.81 -3.49
CA ARG A 363 -14.17 26.06 -4.19
C ARG A 363 -15.68 26.34 -4.24
N GLU A 364 -16.49 25.39 -4.69
CA GLU A 364 -17.95 25.51 -4.76
C GLU A 364 -18.56 25.76 -3.37
N LEU A 365 -18.06 25.06 -2.35
CA LEU A 365 -18.46 25.29 -0.95
C LEU A 365 -18.24 26.74 -0.52
N ASN A 366 -17.09 27.32 -0.80
CA ASN A 366 -16.79 28.70 -0.43
C ASN A 366 -17.57 29.74 -1.25
N GLU A 367 -17.80 29.49 -2.53
CA GLU A 367 -18.45 30.44 -3.45
C GLU A 367 -19.96 30.51 -3.23
N SER A 368 -20.63 29.36 -3.07
CA SER A 368 -22.09 29.27 -3.02
C SER A 368 -22.64 28.47 -1.85
N ASP A 369 -22.11 27.26 -1.60
CA ASP A 369 -22.83 26.24 -0.84
C ASP A 369 -22.69 26.37 0.68
N ILE A 370 -21.77 27.21 1.18
CA ILE A 370 -21.56 27.39 2.62
C ILE A 370 -22.81 27.88 3.35
N GLU A 371 -23.67 28.68 2.66
CA GLU A 371 -24.93 29.15 3.21
C GLU A 371 -26.00 28.06 3.30
N MET A 372 -25.84 27.00 2.47
CA MET A 372 -26.76 25.88 2.40
C MET A 372 -26.39 24.76 3.36
N LEU A 373 -25.21 24.82 3.98
CA LEU A 373 -24.79 23.82 4.95
C LEU A 373 -25.78 23.76 6.14
N PRO A 374 -26.07 22.55 6.67
CA PRO A 374 -26.91 22.41 7.85
C PRO A 374 -26.35 23.17 9.03
N THR A 375 -27.20 23.94 9.69
CA THR A 375 -26.84 24.70 10.91
C THR A 375 -27.43 24.05 12.16
N LYS A 376 -26.74 24.20 13.29
CA LYS A 376 -27.16 23.63 14.58
C LYS A 376 -28.12 24.61 15.33
N GLY A 377 -29.22 24.93 14.67
CA GLY A 377 -30.25 25.83 15.19
C GLY A 377 -30.29 27.20 14.49
N LYS A 378 -31.30 27.99 14.85
CA LYS A 378 -31.64 29.23 14.17
C LYS A 378 -30.51 30.27 14.18
N TRP A 379 -29.64 30.22 15.20
CA TRP A 379 -28.65 31.26 15.47
C TRP A 379 -27.19 30.87 15.09
N SER A 380 -26.94 29.62 14.83
CA SER A 380 -25.64 29.14 14.34
C SER A 380 -25.62 29.20 12.82
N LYS A 381 -24.86 30.15 12.25
CA LYS A 381 -24.74 30.34 10.80
C LYS A 381 -23.27 30.46 10.42
N TYR A 382 -22.99 30.16 9.15
CA TYR A 382 -21.64 30.29 8.60
C TYR A 382 -21.44 31.57 7.80
N VAL A 383 -22.50 32.36 7.64
CA VAL A 383 -22.47 33.69 7.05
C VAL A 383 -23.24 34.64 8.01
N LEU A 384 -22.61 35.73 8.36
CA LEU A 384 -23.22 36.73 9.24
C LEU A 384 -24.28 37.54 8.50
N GLU A 385 -25.40 37.80 9.17
CA GLU A 385 -26.47 38.65 8.65
C GLU A 385 -26.00 40.10 8.43
N ASP A 386 -26.64 40.80 7.50
CA ASP A 386 -26.41 42.23 7.28
C ASP A 386 -26.70 43.03 8.54
N GLY A 387 -25.90 44.09 8.77
CA GLY A 387 -26.02 44.94 9.99
C GLY A 387 -25.19 44.42 11.18
N ILE A 388 -24.65 43.22 11.19
CA ILE A 388 -23.69 42.79 12.21
C ILE A 388 -22.35 43.49 11.95
N MET A 389 -21.92 44.33 12.92
CA MET A 389 -20.64 45.01 12.84
C MET A 389 -19.46 44.02 12.98
N THR A 390 -18.47 44.19 12.11
CA THR A 390 -17.19 43.43 12.14
C THR A 390 -16.03 44.42 12.23
N GLN A 391 -14.96 44.02 12.91
CA GLN A 391 -13.72 44.80 12.90
C GLN A 391 -12.99 44.61 11.55
N PRO A 392 -12.12 45.58 11.16
CA PRO A 392 -11.28 45.39 9.98
C PRO A 392 -10.50 44.08 10.03
N GLY A 393 -10.59 43.28 8.98
CA GLY A 393 -9.95 41.96 8.89
C GLY A 393 -10.73 40.77 9.45
N GLU A 394 -11.86 41.00 10.13
CA GLU A 394 -12.75 39.91 10.57
C GLU A 394 -13.60 39.37 9.40
N LEU A 395 -13.78 38.04 9.37
CA LEU A 395 -14.60 37.40 8.37
C LEU A 395 -16.09 37.60 8.62
N ARG A 396 -16.85 37.92 7.56
CA ARG A 396 -18.32 37.90 7.56
C ARG A 396 -18.86 36.53 7.08
N ARG A 397 -18.03 35.76 6.41
CA ARG A 397 -18.36 34.46 5.87
C ARG A 397 -17.27 33.44 6.30
N GLY A 398 -17.66 32.28 6.76
CA GLY A 398 -16.74 31.20 7.04
C GLY A 398 -15.93 30.82 5.81
N LYS A 399 -14.72 30.29 6.01
CA LYS A 399 -13.82 29.90 4.94
C LYS A 399 -13.32 28.50 5.17
N VAL A 400 -13.26 27.68 4.11
CA VAL A 400 -12.69 26.34 4.11
C VAL A 400 -11.50 26.31 3.14
N GLU A 401 -10.35 25.83 3.59
CA GLU A 401 -9.14 25.72 2.80
C GLU A 401 -8.66 24.28 2.82
N LEU A 402 -8.51 23.69 1.62
CA LEU A 402 -7.89 22.37 1.46
C LEU A 402 -6.38 22.53 1.38
N LYS A 403 -5.66 21.69 2.13
CA LYS A 403 -4.21 21.53 2.01
C LYS A 403 -3.89 20.06 1.82
N TRP A 404 -3.07 19.77 0.82
CA TRP A 404 -2.52 18.48 0.59
C TRP A 404 -1.22 18.28 1.40
N GLN A 405 -1.01 17.09 1.96
CA GLN A 405 0.26 16.72 2.59
C GLN A 405 1.12 15.95 1.60
N GLY A 406 1.53 16.62 0.54
CA GLY A 406 2.26 16.11 -0.60
C GLY A 406 1.84 16.81 -1.89
N ASP A 407 2.62 16.64 -2.92
CA ASP A 407 2.29 17.05 -4.29
C ASP A 407 1.76 15.86 -5.11
N VAL A 408 1.32 16.12 -6.34
CA VAL A 408 0.79 15.09 -7.24
C VAL A 408 1.80 13.98 -7.52
N ASP A 409 3.07 14.34 -7.66
CA ASP A 409 4.12 13.36 -7.92
C ASP A 409 4.37 12.45 -6.71
N SER A 410 4.26 12.99 -5.50
CA SER A 410 4.29 12.19 -4.27
C SER A 410 3.10 11.24 -4.20
N PHE A 411 1.88 11.70 -4.53
CA PHE A 411 0.69 10.83 -4.54
C PHE A 411 0.76 9.73 -5.60
N LYS A 412 1.39 9.99 -6.76
CA LYS A 412 1.63 8.97 -7.80
C LYS A 412 2.53 7.84 -7.33
N LEU A 413 3.45 8.11 -6.42
CA LEU A 413 4.30 7.07 -5.83
C LEU A 413 3.49 6.08 -4.98
N TYR A 414 2.44 6.58 -4.32
CA TYR A 414 1.53 5.80 -3.50
C TYR A 414 0.22 5.43 -4.23
N ALA A 415 0.18 5.57 -5.57
CA ALA A 415 -1.00 5.20 -6.34
C ALA A 415 -1.23 3.68 -6.29
N GLY A 416 -2.49 3.29 -6.22
CA GLY A 416 -2.88 1.88 -6.16
C GLY A 416 -2.55 1.12 -7.43
N ILE A 417 -2.41 -0.19 -7.31
CA ILE A 417 -2.17 -1.11 -8.44
C ILE A 417 -3.28 -2.14 -8.54
N ALA A 418 -3.64 -2.52 -9.75
CA ALA A 418 -4.40 -3.72 -10.08
C ALA A 418 -3.53 -4.57 -11.01
N VAL A 419 -3.18 -5.79 -10.61
CA VAL A 419 -2.36 -6.69 -11.42
C VAL A 419 -3.16 -7.24 -12.60
N SER A 420 -2.50 -7.68 -13.68
CA SER A 420 -3.17 -8.39 -14.76
C SER A 420 -3.55 -9.81 -14.30
N LEU A 421 -4.86 -10.06 -14.12
CA LEU A 421 -5.37 -11.38 -13.73
C LEU A 421 -5.21 -12.42 -14.86
N GLU A 422 -5.05 -11.97 -16.11
CA GLU A 422 -4.84 -12.83 -17.27
C GLU A 422 -3.37 -13.18 -17.55
N SER A 423 -2.45 -12.54 -16.85
CA SER A 423 -1.02 -12.79 -16.98
C SER A 423 -0.67 -14.25 -16.64
N ASP A 424 0.29 -14.82 -17.38
CA ASP A 424 0.86 -16.12 -17.05
C ASP A 424 1.52 -16.11 -15.67
N GLY A 425 2.09 -14.97 -15.28
CA GLY A 425 2.62 -14.76 -13.93
C GLY A 425 1.55 -14.90 -12.85
N HIS A 426 0.37 -14.29 -13.05
CA HIS A 426 -0.75 -14.42 -12.12
C HIS A 426 -1.26 -15.86 -12.04
N LYS A 427 -1.49 -16.50 -13.18
CA LYS A 427 -1.96 -17.88 -13.26
C LYS A 427 -0.98 -18.84 -12.59
N ALA A 428 0.32 -18.66 -12.81
CA ALA A 428 1.38 -19.45 -12.17
C ALA A 428 1.38 -19.26 -10.64
N LEU A 429 1.25 -18.02 -10.14
CA LEU A 429 1.18 -17.75 -8.70
C LEU A 429 -0.05 -18.38 -8.05
N VAL A 430 -1.23 -18.18 -8.63
CA VAL A 430 -2.50 -18.77 -8.12
C VAL A 430 -2.39 -20.31 -8.07
N GLN A 431 -1.84 -20.93 -9.11
CA GLN A 431 -1.67 -22.39 -9.16
C GLN A 431 -0.64 -22.85 -8.11
N ALA A 432 0.52 -22.20 -8.00
CA ALA A 432 1.56 -22.55 -7.03
C ALA A 432 1.02 -22.47 -5.59
N VAL A 433 0.27 -21.43 -5.27
CA VAL A 433 -0.39 -21.26 -3.95
C VAL A 433 -1.42 -22.38 -3.74
N ARG A 434 -2.27 -22.66 -4.72
CA ARG A 434 -3.26 -23.74 -4.63
C ARG A 434 -2.63 -25.09 -4.38
N GLU A 435 -1.53 -25.41 -5.05
CA GLU A 435 -0.83 -26.68 -4.86
C GLU A 435 -0.12 -26.79 -3.51
N THR A 436 0.34 -25.67 -2.94
CA THR A 436 1.05 -25.63 -1.65
C THR A 436 0.10 -25.56 -0.45
N TYR A 437 -1.01 -24.80 -0.57
CA TYR A 437 -1.94 -24.55 0.52
C TYR A 437 -3.30 -25.26 0.34
N SER A 438 -3.48 -26.05 -0.71
CA SER A 438 -4.72 -26.73 -1.11
C SER A 438 -5.83 -25.77 -1.57
N VAL A 439 -5.68 -24.48 -1.37
CA VAL A 439 -6.63 -23.43 -1.79
C VAL A 439 -5.85 -22.16 -2.11
N ALA A 440 -6.26 -21.44 -3.14
CA ALA A 440 -5.85 -20.08 -3.39
C ALA A 440 -7.05 -19.15 -3.15
N LYS A 441 -6.82 -18.10 -2.36
CA LYS A 441 -7.80 -17.06 -2.04
C LYS A 441 -7.20 -15.70 -2.39
N PRO A 442 -7.24 -15.30 -3.67
CA PRO A 442 -6.74 -13.99 -4.08
C PRO A 442 -7.46 -12.89 -3.29
N PHE A 443 -6.74 -11.82 -2.97
CA PHE A 443 -7.24 -10.70 -2.19
C PHE A 443 -6.61 -9.39 -2.66
N SER A 444 -7.15 -8.27 -2.22
CA SER A 444 -6.52 -6.96 -2.39
C SER A 444 -6.40 -6.24 -1.07
N VAL A 445 -5.33 -5.45 -0.92
CA VAL A 445 -5.08 -4.66 0.29
C VAL A 445 -5.58 -3.22 0.10
N ASN A 446 -6.21 -2.67 1.15
CA ASN A 446 -6.53 -1.24 1.19
C ASN A 446 -5.35 -0.39 1.68
N GLY A 447 -4.19 -1.00 1.94
CA GLY A 447 -2.90 -0.34 2.08
C GLY A 447 -2.35 0.13 0.74
N SER A 448 -1.41 1.05 0.75
CA SER A 448 -0.65 1.46 -0.43
C SER A 448 0.71 0.77 -0.42
N LEU A 449 1.17 0.38 -1.60
CA LEU A 449 2.53 -0.10 -1.83
C LEU A 449 3.27 0.97 -2.63
N PRO A 450 4.23 1.67 -2.04
CA PRO A 450 4.96 2.73 -2.74
C PRO A 450 5.72 2.17 -3.95
N LEU A 451 5.88 2.99 -4.99
CA LEU A 451 6.69 2.73 -6.19
C LEU A 451 6.16 1.64 -7.14
N VAL A 452 5.24 0.76 -6.71
CA VAL A 452 4.80 -0.41 -7.51
C VAL A 452 4.01 0.03 -8.76
N LYS A 453 3.13 1.03 -8.64
CA LYS A 453 2.37 1.58 -9.80
C LYS A 453 3.28 2.13 -10.89
N MET A 454 4.41 2.72 -10.51
CA MET A 454 5.39 3.24 -11.46
C MET A 454 5.99 2.12 -12.32
N LEU A 455 6.29 0.96 -11.73
CA LEU A 455 6.77 -0.20 -12.49
C LEU A 455 5.72 -0.66 -13.51
N GLN A 456 4.46 -0.78 -13.10
CA GLN A 456 3.37 -1.16 -14.00
C GLN A 456 3.23 -0.16 -15.18
N LYS A 457 3.26 1.16 -14.90
CA LYS A 457 3.24 2.21 -15.94
C LYS A 457 4.46 2.17 -16.85
N SER A 458 5.59 1.63 -16.38
CA SER A 458 6.81 1.43 -17.18
C SER A 458 6.81 0.14 -18.00
N GLY A 459 5.69 -0.61 -18.03
CA GLY A 459 5.49 -1.78 -18.88
C GLY A 459 5.95 -3.10 -18.27
N PHE A 460 6.13 -3.18 -16.95
CA PHE A 460 6.41 -4.43 -16.26
C PHE A 460 5.11 -5.19 -15.95
N ASP A 461 5.11 -6.52 -16.16
CA ASP A 461 4.03 -7.41 -15.72
C ASP A 461 4.17 -7.70 -14.22
N ILE A 462 3.62 -6.79 -13.41
CA ILE A 462 3.71 -6.88 -11.96
C ILE A 462 2.66 -7.82 -11.41
N GLN A 463 3.10 -8.76 -10.58
CA GLN A 463 2.29 -9.63 -9.74
C GLN A 463 2.71 -9.41 -8.28
N MET A 464 1.79 -9.49 -7.33
CA MET A 464 2.11 -9.23 -5.92
C MET A 464 1.91 -10.49 -5.09
N CYS A 465 2.88 -10.79 -4.25
CA CYS A 465 2.82 -11.88 -3.29
C CYS A 465 3.67 -11.57 -2.06
N GLY A 466 3.42 -12.28 -0.97
CA GLY A 466 4.22 -12.20 0.23
C GLY A 466 3.78 -13.23 1.25
N PHE A 467 4.56 -13.36 2.30
CA PHE A 467 4.47 -14.45 3.26
C PHE A 467 4.55 -13.88 4.69
N GLY A 468 4.20 -14.71 5.67
CA GLY A 468 4.00 -14.22 7.03
C GLY A 468 2.57 -13.73 7.24
N LEU A 469 2.33 -12.83 8.19
CA LEU A 469 1.01 -12.48 8.66
C LEU A 469 0.73 -10.98 8.56
N MET A 470 -0.31 -10.59 7.82
CA MET A 470 -0.78 -9.21 7.75
C MET A 470 -1.16 -8.64 9.13
N SER A 471 -1.64 -9.49 10.03
CA SER A 471 -2.09 -9.07 11.36
C SER A 471 -0.99 -8.54 12.28
N VAL A 472 0.28 -8.72 11.93
CA VAL A 472 1.44 -8.24 12.70
C VAL A 472 2.28 -7.20 11.93
N TYR A 473 1.83 -6.80 10.75
CA TYR A 473 2.48 -5.77 9.93
C TYR A 473 2.62 -4.46 10.70
N HIS A 474 3.82 -3.89 10.76
CA HIS A 474 4.17 -2.68 11.54
C HIS A 474 3.81 -2.75 13.02
N GLY A 475 3.34 -3.92 13.51
CA GLY A 475 2.87 -4.13 14.87
C GLY A 475 4.00 -4.30 15.88
N VAL A 476 3.62 -4.22 17.16
CA VAL A 476 4.47 -4.65 18.29
C VAL A 476 4.50 -6.18 18.31
N ASN A 477 5.66 -6.77 18.65
CA ASN A 477 5.87 -8.21 18.64
C ASN A 477 5.64 -8.87 17.27
N GLU A 478 6.05 -8.20 16.20
CA GLU A 478 6.04 -8.75 14.85
C GLU A 478 6.76 -10.10 14.80
N TYR A 479 6.18 -11.05 14.06
CA TYR A 479 6.78 -12.37 13.86
C TYR A 479 6.36 -12.98 12.53
N CYS A 480 7.18 -13.89 12.00
CA CYS A 480 6.76 -14.87 11.01
C CYS A 480 6.85 -16.28 11.59
N THR A 481 6.24 -17.27 10.93
CA THR A 481 6.41 -18.66 11.32
C THR A 481 7.37 -19.39 10.38
N ILE A 482 8.16 -20.31 10.93
CA ILE A 482 9.05 -21.13 10.10
C ILE A 482 8.25 -22.00 9.12
N GLN A 483 7.02 -22.38 9.49
CA GLN A 483 6.14 -23.17 8.62
C GLN A 483 5.68 -22.37 7.40
N ASP A 484 5.32 -21.09 7.58
CA ASP A 484 4.95 -20.22 6.46
C ASP A 484 6.12 -20.01 5.52
N MET A 485 7.33 -19.78 6.06
CA MET A 485 8.53 -19.60 5.23
C MET A 485 8.93 -20.85 4.47
N LYS A 486 8.70 -22.07 5.03
CA LYS A 486 8.88 -23.33 4.30
C LYS A 486 7.91 -23.44 3.13
N LYS A 487 6.62 -23.14 3.35
CA LYS A 487 5.61 -23.13 2.29
C LYS A 487 5.90 -22.03 1.25
N ALA A 488 6.36 -20.88 1.70
CA ALA A 488 6.78 -19.80 0.83
C ALA A 488 7.89 -20.23 -0.14
N HIS A 489 8.90 -20.93 0.37
CA HIS A 489 9.96 -21.49 -0.46
C HIS A 489 9.39 -22.45 -1.53
N GLU A 490 8.44 -23.30 -1.16
CA GLU A 490 7.76 -24.20 -2.09
C GLU A 490 6.97 -23.42 -3.16
N VAL A 491 6.28 -22.35 -2.79
CA VAL A 491 5.57 -21.47 -3.75
C VAL A 491 6.54 -20.87 -4.77
N LEU A 492 7.69 -20.33 -4.34
CA LEU A 492 8.71 -19.79 -5.25
C LEU A 492 9.20 -20.85 -6.25
N LEU A 493 9.49 -22.06 -5.78
CA LEU A 493 9.91 -23.17 -6.63
C LEU A 493 8.83 -23.53 -7.67
N ARG A 494 7.56 -23.64 -7.24
CA ARG A 494 6.44 -23.99 -8.12
C ARG A 494 6.19 -22.92 -9.16
N VAL A 495 6.26 -21.64 -8.79
CA VAL A 495 6.13 -20.51 -9.74
C VAL A 495 7.17 -20.64 -10.86
N VAL A 496 8.44 -20.85 -10.51
CA VAL A 496 9.49 -21.03 -11.52
C VAL A 496 9.21 -22.24 -12.40
N CYS A 497 8.83 -23.39 -11.83
CA CYS A 497 8.54 -24.61 -12.60
C CYS A 497 7.35 -24.45 -13.56
N LEU A 498 6.29 -23.77 -13.12
CA LEU A 498 5.10 -23.52 -13.95
C LEU A 498 5.47 -22.64 -15.14
N LEU A 499 6.23 -21.57 -14.90
CA LEU A 499 6.69 -20.66 -15.96
C LEU A 499 7.69 -21.31 -16.91
N GLU A 500 8.55 -22.23 -16.45
CA GLU A 500 9.41 -23.06 -17.31
C GLU A 500 8.59 -23.97 -18.26
N SER A 501 7.32 -24.22 -17.94
CA SER A 501 6.41 -25.06 -18.72
C SER A 501 5.63 -24.30 -19.78
N VAL A 502 5.53 -22.99 -19.67
CA VAL A 502 4.88 -22.14 -20.66
C VAL A 502 5.75 -22.17 -21.92
N THR A 503 5.21 -22.72 -23.00
CA THR A 503 5.84 -22.68 -24.33
C THR A 503 5.62 -21.32 -24.95
N ASP A 504 6.63 -20.81 -25.64
CA ASP A 504 6.59 -19.57 -26.42
C ASP A 504 5.55 -19.60 -27.53
#